data_00e3597a1299c9f05333ea6ec5cbc2a9
#
_entry.id   00e3597a1299c9f05333ea6ec5cbc2a9
#
_cell.length_a   1.000
_cell.length_b   1.000
_cell.length_c   1.000
_cell.angle_alpha   90.00
_cell.angle_beta   90.00
_cell.angle_gamma   90.00
#
_symmetry.space_group_name_H-M   'P 1'
#
loop_
_entity.id
_entity.type
_entity.pdbx_description
1 polymer ?
#
loop_
_entity_poly.entity_id
_entity_poly.type
_entity_poly.pdbx_seq_one_letter_code
_entity_poly.pdbx_strand_id
1 'polypeptide(L)'
;MDIKLADKEDICNVTALRMMYLKEAYGGLTKEEEKIIQNSNVEYLKRSLNRQCFIVFATHEGTICSCAYLNIMEKAANLRFTKNQYGEIYGVYTLPEYRKKGIATELIKRLLIKGKELHLPFIE
;
A
#
# COMPACT_ATOMS: atom_id res chain seq x y z
N MET A 1 1.29 -1.72 19.24
CA MET A 1 1.01 -1.83 17.80
C MET A 1 2.31 -1.82 17.03
N ASP A 2 2.52 -2.81 16.21
CA ASP A 2 3.74 -2.91 15.41
C ASP A 2 3.49 -2.39 14.01
N ILE A 3 4.42 -1.58 13.50
CA ILE A 3 4.35 -1.01 12.15
C ILE A 3 5.63 -1.40 11.42
N LYS A 4 5.49 -1.94 10.23
CA LYS A 4 6.68 -2.30 9.44
C LYS A 4 6.45 -2.12 7.95
N LEU A 5 7.56 -2.02 7.21
CA LEU A 5 7.56 -2.06 5.76
C LEU A 5 7.41 -3.53 5.35
N ALA A 6 6.47 -3.80 4.44
CA ALA A 6 6.21 -5.17 4.00
C ALA A 6 7.39 -5.74 3.20
N ASP A 7 7.64 -7.01 3.41
CA ASP A 7 8.60 -7.78 2.66
C ASP A 7 7.88 -8.96 1.98
N LYS A 8 8.59 -9.76 1.21
CA LYS A 8 7.95 -10.82 0.40
C LYS A 8 7.16 -11.83 1.21
N GLU A 9 7.57 -12.12 2.46
CA GLU A 9 6.82 -13.01 3.35
C GLU A 9 5.49 -12.40 3.83
N ASP A 10 5.30 -11.11 3.62
CA ASP A 10 4.08 -10.41 4.04
C ASP A 10 3.03 -10.31 2.92
N ILE A 11 3.36 -10.74 1.71
CA ILE A 11 2.50 -10.57 0.53
C ILE A 11 1.09 -11.11 0.75
N CYS A 12 0.97 -12.32 1.29
CA CYS A 12 -0.35 -12.94 1.50
C CYS A 12 -1.20 -12.13 2.49
N ASN A 13 -0.60 -11.66 3.58
CA ASN A 13 -1.32 -10.92 4.61
C ASN A 13 -1.76 -9.53 4.14
N VAL A 14 -0.87 -8.80 3.45
CA VAL A 14 -1.24 -7.47 2.94
C VAL A 14 -2.26 -7.59 1.80
N THR A 15 -2.16 -8.64 0.98
CA THR A 15 -3.14 -8.89 -0.08
C THR A 15 -4.52 -9.22 0.51
N ALA A 16 -4.56 -10.02 1.58
CA ALA A 16 -5.82 -10.32 2.26
C ALA A 16 -6.50 -9.03 2.76
N LEU A 17 -5.74 -8.12 3.35
CA LEU A 17 -6.30 -6.84 3.81
C LEU A 17 -6.78 -5.98 2.63
N ARG A 18 -6.04 -5.95 1.53
CA ARG A 18 -6.47 -5.26 0.32
C ARG A 18 -7.77 -5.82 -0.24
N MET A 19 -7.95 -7.14 -0.19
CA MET A 19 -9.21 -7.75 -0.64
C MET A 19 -10.39 -7.30 0.22
N MET A 20 -10.17 -7.14 1.53
CA MET A 20 -11.20 -6.60 2.43
C MET A 20 -11.55 -5.16 2.05
N TYR A 21 -10.55 -4.34 1.76
CA TYR A 21 -10.76 -2.97 1.28
C TYR A 21 -11.60 -2.95 -0.01
N LEU A 22 -11.23 -3.76 -0.99
CA LEU A 22 -11.92 -3.79 -2.27
C LEU A 22 -13.36 -4.26 -2.14
N LYS A 23 -13.62 -5.27 -1.30
CA LYS A 23 -14.98 -5.73 -1.02
C LYS A 23 -15.84 -4.61 -0.42
N GLU A 24 -15.28 -3.87 0.51
CA GLU A 24 -15.99 -2.73 1.12
C GLU A 24 -16.23 -1.64 0.08
N ALA A 25 -15.22 -1.28 -0.71
CA ALA A 25 -15.29 -0.21 -1.69
C ALA A 25 -16.30 -0.49 -2.80
N TYR A 26 -16.41 -1.75 -3.24
CA TYR A 26 -17.31 -2.14 -4.32
C TYR A 26 -18.66 -2.68 -3.83
N GLY A 27 -18.88 -2.76 -2.52
CA GLY A 27 -20.09 -3.33 -1.97
C GLY A 27 -20.21 -4.84 -2.13
N GLY A 28 -19.07 -5.52 -2.30
CA GLY A 28 -18.97 -6.95 -2.48
C GLY A 28 -18.31 -7.31 -3.80
N LEU A 29 -17.82 -8.54 -3.88
CA LEU A 29 -17.21 -9.12 -5.09
C LEU A 29 -17.72 -10.54 -5.26
N THR A 30 -17.89 -10.98 -6.51
CA THR A 30 -18.18 -12.39 -6.78
C THR A 30 -16.94 -13.21 -6.43
N LYS A 31 -17.13 -14.53 -6.23
CA LYS A 31 -16.00 -15.42 -5.95
C LYS A 31 -14.98 -15.44 -7.09
N GLU A 32 -15.46 -15.33 -8.33
CA GLU A 32 -14.60 -15.30 -9.50
C GLU A 32 -13.78 -14.00 -9.55
N GLU A 33 -14.43 -12.84 -9.35
CA GLU A 33 -13.76 -11.55 -9.28
C GLU A 33 -12.70 -11.53 -8.18
N GLU A 34 -13.07 -12.03 -7.01
CA GLU A 34 -12.17 -12.12 -5.86
C GLU A 34 -10.91 -12.92 -6.18
N LYS A 35 -11.08 -14.10 -6.81
CA LYS A 35 -9.97 -14.96 -7.19
C LYS A 35 -9.05 -14.29 -8.22
N ILE A 36 -9.63 -13.67 -9.24
CA ILE A 36 -8.88 -12.99 -10.30
C ILE A 36 -8.06 -11.84 -9.72
N ILE A 37 -8.69 -10.98 -8.92
CA ILE A 37 -8.05 -9.80 -8.35
C ILE A 37 -6.96 -10.20 -7.35
N GLN A 38 -7.25 -11.19 -6.50
CA GLN A 38 -6.28 -11.67 -5.51
C GLN A 38 -5.03 -12.22 -6.20
N ASN A 39 -5.19 -13.07 -7.21
CA ASN A 39 -4.07 -13.63 -7.94
C ASN A 39 -3.26 -12.53 -8.65
N SER A 40 -3.94 -11.57 -9.26
CA SER A 40 -3.29 -10.44 -9.92
C SER A 40 -2.47 -9.61 -8.94
N ASN A 41 -3.01 -9.34 -7.76
CA ASN A 41 -2.29 -8.57 -6.73
C ASN A 41 -1.07 -9.32 -6.22
N VAL A 42 -1.19 -10.61 -5.96
CA VAL A 42 -0.04 -11.42 -5.51
C VAL A 42 1.07 -11.41 -6.56
N GLU A 43 0.73 -11.63 -7.83
CA GLU A 43 1.71 -11.61 -8.92
C GLU A 43 2.37 -10.24 -9.08
N TYR A 44 1.57 -9.17 -8.96
CA TYR A 44 2.10 -7.81 -8.99
C TYR A 44 3.11 -7.56 -7.88
N LEU A 45 2.77 -7.93 -6.64
CA LEU A 45 3.66 -7.72 -5.50
C LEU A 45 4.93 -8.57 -5.57
N LYS A 46 4.84 -9.78 -6.10
CA LYS A 46 6.03 -10.62 -6.27
C LYS A 46 7.11 -9.95 -7.14
N ARG A 47 6.70 -9.19 -8.16
CA ARG A 47 7.66 -8.53 -9.05
C ARG A 47 7.97 -7.07 -8.67
N SER A 48 7.11 -6.43 -7.88
CA SER A 48 7.18 -4.98 -7.65
C SER A 48 7.52 -4.56 -6.23
N LEU A 49 7.30 -5.45 -5.25
CA LEU A 49 7.47 -5.08 -3.84
C LEU A 49 8.91 -4.69 -3.54
N ASN A 50 9.07 -3.52 -2.90
CA ASN A 50 10.36 -2.92 -2.56
C ASN A 50 11.23 -2.54 -3.77
N ARG A 51 10.62 -2.51 -4.95
CA ARG A 51 11.25 -2.03 -6.18
C ARG A 51 10.49 -0.81 -6.71
N GLN A 52 9.21 -0.94 -6.89
CA GLN A 52 8.32 0.09 -7.42
C GLN A 52 7.14 0.34 -6.48
N CYS A 53 6.74 -0.67 -5.72
CA CYS A 53 5.64 -0.62 -4.76
C CYS A 53 6.17 -0.85 -3.36
N PHE A 54 5.84 0.06 -2.43
CA PHE A 54 6.25 -0.02 -1.04
C PHE A 54 4.99 0.00 -0.19
N ILE A 55 4.90 -0.93 0.75
CA ILE A 55 3.71 -1.07 1.59
C ILE A 55 4.14 -1.00 3.05
N VAL A 56 3.49 -0.12 3.82
CA VAL A 56 3.63 -0.08 5.26
C VAL A 56 2.33 -0.59 5.87
N PHE A 57 2.44 -1.44 6.87
CA PHE A 57 1.26 -1.99 7.52
C PHE A 57 1.45 -2.06 9.04
N ALA A 58 0.31 -2.09 9.74
CA ALA A 58 0.27 -2.18 11.19
C ALA A 58 -0.38 -3.48 11.63
N THR A 59 0.16 -4.08 12.69
CA THR A 59 -0.45 -5.25 13.33
C THR A 59 -0.72 -4.94 14.80
N HIS A 60 -1.78 -5.54 15.33
CA HIS A 60 -2.12 -5.49 16.73
C HIS A 60 -2.43 -6.92 17.18
N GLU A 61 -1.66 -7.42 18.15
CA GLU A 61 -1.80 -8.79 18.65
C GLU A 61 -1.82 -9.83 17.52
N GLY A 62 -0.91 -9.68 16.57
CA GLY A 62 -0.77 -10.60 15.45
C GLY A 62 -1.75 -10.41 14.30
N THR A 63 -2.71 -9.48 14.43
CA THR A 63 -3.69 -9.20 13.37
C THR A 63 -3.28 -7.97 12.59
N ILE A 64 -3.20 -8.10 11.25
CA ILE A 64 -2.96 -6.95 10.39
C ILE A 64 -4.22 -6.10 10.36
N CYS A 65 -4.10 -4.82 10.73
CA CYS A 65 -5.25 -3.94 10.92
C CYS A 65 -5.26 -2.70 10.03
N SER A 66 -4.15 -2.34 9.40
CA SER A 66 -4.08 -1.15 8.55
C SER A 66 -2.92 -1.28 7.57
N CYS A 67 -3.08 -0.69 6.39
CA CYS A 67 -2.02 -0.66 5.37
C CYS A 67 -2.10 0.62 4.56
N ALA A 68 -0.99 0.95 3.90
CA ALA A 68 -0.89 2.06 2.96
C ALA A 68 0.18 1.72 1.92
N TYR A 69 -0.06 2.10 0.68
CA TYR A 69 0.80 1.80 -0.46
C TYR A 69 1.44 3.08 -0.99
N LEU A 70 2.70 2.97 -1.39
CA LEU A 70 3.41 4.02 -2.13
C LEU A 70 3.94 3.39 -3.42
N ASN A 71 3.54 3.95 -4.56
CA ASN A 71 4.10 3.55 -5.85
C ASN A 71 5.03 4.63 -6.38
N ILE A 72 6.10 4.19 -7.02
CA ILE A 72 6.93 5.06 -7.84
C ILE A 72 6.28 5.10 -9.22
N MET A 73 5.83 6.30 -9.62
CA MET A 73 5.18 6.53 -10.90
C MET A 73 6.19 7.10 -11.87
N GLU A 74 6.08 6.74 -13.14
CA GLU A 74 6.94 7.25 -14.20
C GLU A 74 6.15 8.09 -15.18
N LYS A 75 6.72 9.23 -15.58
CA LYS A 75 6.13 10.15 -16.53
C LYS A 75 7.22 10.93 -17.23
N ALA A 76 6.91 11.50 -18.41
CA ALA A 76 7.83 12.41 -19.07
C ALA A 76 8.15 13.59 -18.15
N ALA A 77 9.42 13.96 -18.09
CA ALA A 77 9.91 15.02 -17.20
C ALA A 77 9.34 16.39 -17.54
N ASN A 78 9.22 17.24 -16.53
CA ASN A 78 8.90 18.66 -16.66
C ASN A 78 9.58 19.42 -15.52
N LEU A 79 9.23 20.70 -15.30
CA LEU A 79 9.86 21.48 -14.24
C LEU A 79 9.51 21.00 -12.82
N ARG A 80 8.39 20.31 -12.67
CA ARG A 80 7.97 19.77 -11.37
C ARG A 80 8.74 18.53 -10.99
N PHE A 81 9.09 17.69 -11.96
CA PHE A 81 9.89 16.48 -11.72
C PHE A 81 10.81 16.22 -12.90
N THR A 82 12.07 16.52 -12.71
CA THR A 82 13.09 16.41 -13.77
C THR A 82 13.64 14.99 -13.93
N LYS A 83 13.33 14.08 -13.00
CA LYS A 83 13.80 12.69 -13.03
C LYS A 83 12.80 11.68 -13.59
N ASN A 84 11.72 12.12 -14.21
CA ASN A 84 10.69 11.24 -14.77
C ASN A 84 9.95 10.39 -13.73
N GLN A 85 10.10 10.71 -12.45
CA GLN A 85 9.49 9.92 -11.37
C GLN A 85 8.82 10.80 -10.33
N TYR A 86 7.77 10.27 -9.72
CA TYR A 86 7.13 10.85 -8.55
C TYR A 86 6.45 9.72 -7.76
N GLY A 87 6.01 10.00 -6.55
CA GLY A 87 5.34 9.02 -5.71
C GLY A 87 3.83 9.20 -5.71
N GLU A 88 3.10 8.09 -5.56
CA GLU A 88 1.66 8.11 -5.35
C GLU A 88 1.31 7.24 -4.15
N ILE A 89 0.62 7.82 -3.17
CA ILE A 89 0.08 7.06 -2.04
C ILE A 89 -1.34 6.64 -2.38
N TYR A 90 -1.65 5.36 -2.18
CA TYR A 90 -2.97 4.82 -2.43
C TYR A 90 -3.21 3.59 -1.55
N GLY A 91 -4.41 3.01 -1.64
CA GLY A 91 -4.71 1.80 -0.92
C GLY A 91 -4.65 1.92 0.59
N VAL A 92 -4.89 3.12 1.12
CA VAL A 92 -4.91 3.35 2.56
C VAL A 92 -6.19 2.74 3.12
N TYR A 93 -6.04 1.76 3.98
CA TYR A 93 -7.18 1.06 4.55
C TYR A 93 -6.92 0.66 5.99
N THR A 94 -7.91 0.84 6.84
CA THR A 94 -7.88 0.44 8.24
C THR A 94 -9.15 -0.34 8.55
N LEU A 95 -9.01 -1.48 9.22
CA LEU A 95 -10.17 -2.25 9.66
C LEU A 95 -11.09 -1.35 10.51
N PRO A 96 -12.43 -1.49 10.36
CA PRO A 96 -13.38 -0.60 11.04
C PRO A 96 -13.12 -0.40 12.54
N GLU A 97 -12.83 -1.47 13.28
CA GLU A 97 -12.60 -1.41 14.73
C GLU A 97 -11.31 -0.69 15.12
N TYR A 98 -10.43 -0.41 14.16
CA TYR A 98 -9.16 0.28 14.41
C TYR A 98 -9.15 1.72 13.88
N ARG A 99 -10.27 2.18 13.31
CA ARG A 99 -10.37 3.54 12.75
C ARG A 99 -10.40 4.61 13.84
N LYS A 100 -10.07 5.86 13.45
CA LYS A 100 -10.08 7.04 14.31
C LYS A 100 -9.08 6.96 15.46
N LYS A 101 -8.00 6.24 15.28
CA LYS A 101 -6.92 6.08 16.28
C LYS A 101 -5.58 6.61 15.79
N GLY A 102 -5.57 7.24 14.62
CA GLY A 102 -4.34 7.83 14.06
C GLY A 102 -3.40 6.85 13.38
N ILE A 103 -3.81 5.59 13.19
CA ILE A 103 -2.93 4.56 12.60
C ILE A 103 -2.59 4.89 11.15
N ALA A 104 -3.61 5.19 10.32
CA ALA A 104 -3.38 5.53 8.92
C ALA A 104 -2.45 6.75 8.77
N THR A 105 -2.62 7.76 9.62
CA THR A 105 -1.75 8.94 9.63
C THR A 105 -0.30 8.55 9.88
N GLU A 106 -0.07 7.64 10.83
CA GLU A 106 1.28 7.17 11.12
C GLU A 106 1.88 6.39 9.94
N LEU A 107 1.08 5.55 9.28
CA LEU A 107 1.54 4.82 8.09
C LEU A 107 1.92 5.78 6.97
N ILE A 108 1.12 6.80 6.73
CA ILE A 108 1.40 7.81 5.69
C ILE A 108 2.69 8.56 6.02
N LYS A 109 2.91 8.93 7.28
CA LYS A 109 4.16 9.58 7.69
C LYS A 109 5.38 8.72 7.36
N ARG A 110 5.30 7.42 7.59
CA ARG A 110 6.39 6.51 7.27
C ARG A 110 6.63 6.39 5.77
N LEU A 111 5.56 6.41 4.97
CA LEU A 111 5.69 6.42 3.52
C LEU A 111 6.30 7.73 3.01
N LEU A 112 5.99 8.86 3.63
CA LEU A 112 6.62 10.13 3.28
C LEU A 112 8.13 10.11 3.56
N ILE A 113 8.54 9.51 4.67
CA ILE A 113 9.95 9.31 4.98
C ILE A 113 10.60 8.42 3.92
N LYS A 114 9.93 7.32 3.55
CA LYS A 114 10.43 6.42 2.51
C LYS A 114 10.59 7.14 1.18
N GLY A 115 9.64 7.99 0.82
CA GLY A 115 9.72 8.79 -0.39
C GLY A 115 10.95 9.70 -0.41
N LYS A 116 11.31 10.28 0.73
CA LYS A 116 12.53 11.09 0.85
C LYS A 116 13.79 10.24 0.68
N GLU A 117 13.81 9.05 1.28
CA GLU A 117 14.93 8.11 1.12
C GLU A 117 15.11 7.72 -0.36
N LEU A 118 14.03 7.60 -1.10
CA LEU A 118 14.03 7.27 -2.51
C LEU A 118 14.28 8.48 -3.41
N HIS A 119 14.45 9.68 -2.82
CA HIS A 119 14.68 10.94 -3.55
C HIS A 119 13.55 11.27 -4.53
N LEU A 120 12.31 10.97 -4.18
CA LEU A 120 11.16 11.33 -5.00
C LEU A 120 10.93 12.84 -4.91
N PRO A 121 10.71 13.53 -6.06
CA PRO A 121 10.56 15.00 -6.07
C PRO A 121 9.27 15.46 -5.38
N PHE A 122 8.22 14.64 -5.43
CA PHE A 122 6.97 14.89 -4.71
C PHE A 122 6.16 13.59 -4.61
N ILE A 123 5.13 13.63 -3.76
CA ILE A 123 4.22 12.49 -3.55
C ILE A 123 2.79 13.03 -3.63
N GLU A 124 1.97 12.38 -4.41
CA GLU A 124 0.54 12.67 -4.51
C GLU A 124 -0.28 11.82 -3.55
#